data_dbb29bb7e41db509b69ff658caeaf31f
#
_entry.id   dbb29bb7e41db509b69ff658caeaf31f
#
_cell.length_a   1.000
_cell.length_b   1.000
_cell.length_c   1.000
_cell.angle_alpha   90.00
_cell.angle_beta   90.00
_cell.angle_gamma   90.00
#
_symmetry.space_group_name_H-M   'P 1'
#
loop_
_entity.id
_entity.type
_entity.pdbx_description
1 polymer ?
#
loop_
_entity_poly.entity_id
_entity_poly.type
_entity_poly.pdbx_seq_one_letter_code
_entity_poly.pdbx_strand_id
1 'polypeptide(L)'
;MDKEIKGRLPPFTEALINHTKEKQFPFDTPGHHGGDFYNLTEEGKAFTRFYGNAMFAADMSDSGNDPGNPSSHEGAAGAAEKLAADTFGADRAWFVLHGTSVSNRICCQALLSENDLVLLDRNSHKSVYQGALLQCSAIPVCLDSLRLKNGIIAGIDKRSLNEKHLRKEAARLVPESKNRKRPYRLAVVQLATYDGFMADAKYILMKLRNLCDYILFDAAWAGYEQFLSLTESLSPLTLVLTDKDPGLLVTQSVHKQLAGFSQTSQILKKDSHLRGKKRYLPDDVLDNAFLMNISTSPYFPFFSALEMNAFLHRKYGHTLWQDAARFAVELRKKILTSCRSIAPLLPRIIDGRPWETYSTEEILSAPRFWQYGEKRNEKEHFSHTRIDPCKILLTTNRKGRPYPAMLLSLYLQERNITPEKCGLHTLLFLIQPGDQLSLIHISEPTRLA
;
A
#
# COMPACT_ATOMS: atom_id res chain seq x y z
N MET A 1 -2.27 -11.55 31.66
CA MET A 1 -3.02 -11.82 30.42
C MET A 1 -3.89 -13.01 30.71
N ASP A 2 -5.18 -12.80 30.65
CA ASP A 2 -6.16 -13.77 31.07
C ASP A 2 -6.08 -15.05 30.25
N LYS A 3 -6.47 -16.18 30.86
CA LYS A 3 -6.65 -17.48 30.20
C LYS A 3 -7.51 -17.39 28.92
N GLU A 4 -8.22 -16.27 28.74
CA GLU A 4 -9.08 -15.99 27.59
C GLU A 4 -8.34 -15.67 26.26
N ILE A 5 -7.04 -15.33 26.26
CA ILE A 5 -6.33 -14.89 25.05
C ILE A 5 -5.43 -15.99 24.46
N LYS A 6 -5.11 -17.03 25.23
CA LYS A 6 -4.28 -18.16 24.76
C LYS A 6 -4.94 -18.82 23.54
N GLY A 7 -4.21 -18.91 22.42
CA GLY A 7 -4.71 -19.46 21.16
C GLY A 7 -5.64 -18.53 20.35
N ARG A 8 -5.82 -17.27 20.78
CA ARG A 8 -6.56 -16.25 20.01
C ARG A 8 -5.66 -15.32 19.21
N LEU A 9 -4.37 -15.30 19.49
CA LEU A 9 -3.36 -14.51 18.79
C LEU A 9 -2.59 -15.38 17.77
N PRO A 10 -2.02 -14.77 16.74
CA PRO A 10 -1.18 -15.50 15.80
C PRO A 10 0.17 -15.84 16.44
N PRO A 11 0.88 -16.87 15.89
CA PRO A 11 1.99 -17.54 16.57
C PRO A 11 3.15 -16.65 16.99
N PHE A 12 3.62 -15.75 16.13
CA PHE A 12 4.75 -14.86 16.44
C PHE A 12 4.38 -13.88 17.55
N THR A 13 3.22 -13.26 17.46
CA THR A 13 2.70 -12.32 18.45
C THR A 13 2.47 -13.01 19.80
N GLU A 14 1.94 -14.25 19.79
CA GLU A 14 1.76 -15.03 21.02
C GLU A 14 3.11 -15.40 21.65
N ALA A 15 4.08 -15.84 20.84
CA ALA A 15 5.43 -16.16 21.31
C ALA A 15 6.13 -14.92 21.92
N LEU A 16 6.08 -13.78 21.22
CA LEU A 16 6.65 -12.51 21.71
C LEU A 16 6.04 -12.10 23.05
N ILE A 17 4.71 -12.14 23.18
CA ILE A 17 4.02 -11.81 24.45
C ILE A 17 4.41 -12.77 25.56
N ASN A 18 4.57 -14.06 25.28
CA ASN A 18 4.98 -15.02 26.29
C ASN A 18 6.42 -14.77 26.73
N HIS A 19 7.33 -14.50 25.81
CA HIS A 19 8.71 -14.15 26.09
C HIS A 19 8.81 -12.93 27.02
N THR A 20 8.01 -11.86 26.80
CA THR A 20 8.02 -10.68 27.67
C THR A 20 7.57 -10.93 29.13
N LYS A 21 6.99 -12.11 29.43
CA LYS A 21 6.58 -12.50 30.81
C LYS A 21 7.64 -13.32 31.52
N GLU A 22 8.61 -13.86 30.80
CA GLU A 22 9.70 -14.60 31.36
C GLU A 22 10.66 -13.63 32.05
N LYS A 23 11.15 -14.01 33.25
CA LYS A 23 12.14 -13.20 33.95
C LYS A 23 13.50 -13.40 33.25
N GLN A 24 13.85 -12.46 32.39
CA GLN A 24 15.11 -12.42 31.67
C GLN A 24 16.13 -11.54 32.42
N PHE A 25 17.40 -11.87 32.27
CA PHE A 25 18.53 -11.06 32.73
C PHE A 25 19.41 -10.80 31.49
N PRO A 26 19.05 -9.80 30.64
CA PRO A 26 19.74 -9.57 29.40
C PRO A 26 21.15 -9.04 29.59
N PHE A 27 22.11 -9.63 28.89
CA PHE A 27 23.49 -9.14 28.73
C PHE A 27 23.82 -8.94 27.27
N ASP A 28 22.78 -8.77 26.46
CA ASP A 28 22.80 -8.59 25.01
C ASP A 28 22.19 -7.24 24.60
N THR A 29 21.97 -7.02 23.31
CA THR A 29 21.26 -5.85 22.78
C THR A 29 19.75 -6.07 22.80
N PRO A 30 18.94 -4.98 22.82
CA PRO A 30 19.31 -3.57 22.86
C PRO A 30 19.71 -3.09 24.25
N GLY A 31 20.61 -2.09 24.30
CA GLY A 31 21.24 -1.63 25.55
C GLY A 31 20.34 -0.99 26.58
N HIS A 32 19.04 -0.83 26.31
CA HIS A 32 18.08 -0.38 27.34
C HIS A 32 17.59 -1.53 28.24
N HIS A 33 17.91 -2.78 27.91
CA HIS A 33 17.60 -3.99 28.68
C HIS A 33 16.16 -4.01 29.22
N GLY A 34 15.18 -4.12 28.32
CA GLY A 34 13.75 -4.13 28.68
C GLY A 34 13.24 -2.82 29.30
N GLY A 35 14.02 -1.74 29.23
CA GLY A 35 13.69 -0.43 29.79
C GLY A 35 14.42 -0.11 31.09
N ASP A 36 15.25 -1.01 31.67
CA ASP A 36 15.95 -0.82 32.93
C ASP A 36 16.86 0.41 32.89
N PHE A 37 17.54 0.69 31.78
CA PHE A 37 18.35 1.90 31.61
C PHE A 37 17.55 3.17 31.87
N TYR A 38 16.35 3.28 31.37
CA TYR A 38 15.49 4.46 31.54
C TYR A 38 15.00 4.55 33.01
N ASN A 39 14.79 3.43 33.66
CA ASN A 39 14.28 3.39 35.02
C ASN A 39 15.31 3.85 36.09
N LEU A 40 16.54 4.18 35.69
CA LEU A 40 17.57 4.73 36.59
C LEU A 40 17.32 6.21 36.96
N THR A 41 16.47 6.93 36.22
CA THR A 41 16.15 8.35 36.47
C THR A 41 14.64 8.60 36.49
N GLU A 42 14.20 9.71 37.10
CA GLU A 42 12.77 10.07 37.13
C GLU A 42 12.22 10.43 35.75
N GLU A 43 13.01 11.09 34.89
CA GLU A 43 12.67 11.41 33.51
C GLU A 43 12.53 10.13 32.69
N GLY A 44 13.45 9.18 32.87
CA GLY A 44 13.40 7.88 32.21
C GLY A 44 12.19 7.05 32.63
N LYS A 45 11.83 7.06 33.91
CA LYS A 45 10.60 6.44 34.42
C LYS A 45 9.34 7.08 33.80
N ALA A 46 9.32 8.41 33.60
CA ALA A 46 8.22 9.07 32.93
C ALA A 46 8.10 8.59 31.46
N PHE A 47 9.22 8.42 30.78
CA PHE A 47 9.29 7.91 29.42
C PHE A 47 8.76 6.47 29.32
N THR A 48 9.22 5.55 30.19
CA THR A 48 8.75 4.16 30.19
C THR A 48 7.27 4.05 30.58
N ARG A 49 6.78 4.88 31.51
CA ARG A 49 5.34 4.93 31.84
C ARG A 49 4.48 5.37 30.64
N PHE A 50 4.96 6.32 29.83
CA PHE A 50 4.24 6.80 28.66
C PHE A 50 4.08 5.70 27.59
N TYR A 51 5.17 4.97 27.26
CA TYR A 51 5.11 3.91 26.24
C TYR A 51 4.59 2.57 26.77
N GLY A 52 4.68 2.34 28.06
CA GLY A 52 4.36 1.08 28.72
C GLY A 52 5.52 0.07 28.69
N ASN A 53 5.74 -0.62 29.80
CA ASN A 53 6.86 -1.57 29.97
C ASN A 53 6.88 -2.67 28.91
N ALA A 54 5.71 -3.13 28.44
CA ALA A 54 5.62 -4.18 27.42
C ALA A 54 6.30 -3.81 26.10
N MET A 55 6.30 -2.51 25.74
CA MET A 55 6.95 -2.04 24.50
C MET A 55 8.46 -2.24 24.57
N PHE A 56 9.07 -1.93 25.71
CA PHE A 56 10.51 -2.10 25.95
C PHE A 56 10.89 -3.58 26.11
N ALA A 57 10.07 -4.36 26.79
CA ALA A 57 10.30 -5.79 26.95
C ALA A 57 10.17 -6.58 25.66
N ALA A 58 9.38 -6.07 24.70
CA ALA A 58 9.21 -6.67 23.37
C ALA A 58 10.32 -6.26 22.37
N ASP A 59 11.14 -5.25 22.70
CA ASP A 59 12.33 -4.88 21.92
C ASP A 59 13.52 -5.71 22.40
N MET A 60 13.73 -6.83 21.74
CA MET A 60 14.69 -7.86 22.12
C MET A 60 15.66 -8.18 20.99
N SER A 61 16.74 -8.86 21.31
CA SER A 61 17.70 -9.38 20.33
C SER A 61 17.14 -10.58 19.58
N ASP A 62 17.59 -10.78 18.33
CA ASP A 62 17.34 -11.99 17.54
C ASP A 62 18.35 -13.11 17.85
N SER A 63 19.18 -12.96 18.87
CA SER A 63 20.14 -13.96 19.32
C SER A 63 19.51 -15.18 20.01
N GLY A 64 18.23 -15.10 20.38
CA GLY A 64 17.46 -16.20 20.97
C GLY A 64 16.76 -17.08 19.93
N ASN A 65 16.37 -18.28 20.39
CA ASN A 65 15.68 -19.24 19.52
C ASN A 65 14.15 -19.05 19.41
N ASP A 66 13.56 -18.18 20.20
CA ASP A 66 12.12 -17.92 20.26
C ASP A 66 11.88 -16.39 20.37
N PRO A 67 11.04 -15.81 19.54
CA PRO A 67 9.99 -16.34 18.66
C PRO A 67 10.41 -16.67 17.22
N GLY A 68 11.68 -16.89 16.94
CA GLY A 68 12.23 -17.12 15.63
C GLY A 68 12.97 -15.90 15.07
N ASN A 69 13.82 -16.14 14.09
CA ASN A 69 14.66 -15.10 13.51
C ASN A 69 13.99 -14.46 12.27
N PRO A 70 13.60 -13.16 12.33
CA PRO A 70 13.04 -12.46 11.18
C PRO A 70 13.96 -12.36 9.96
N SER A 71 15.29 -12.39 10.17
CA SER A 71 16.26 -12.24 9.08
C SER A 71 16.47 -13.54 8.29
N SER A 72 16.26 -14.70 8.93
CA SER A 72 16.32 -16.02 8.26
C SER A 72 14.96 -16.57 7.86
N HIS A 73 13.87 -15.88 8.17
CA HIS A 73 12.48 -16.28 7.88
C HIS A 73 12.11 -17.64 8.51
N GLU A 74 12.62 -17.94 9.70
CA GLU A 74 12.45 -19.23 10.37
C GLU A 74 11.52 -19.14 11.60
N GLY A 75 11.08 -20.31 12.07
CA GLY A 75 10.26 -20.43 13.28
C GLY A 75 8.93 -19.70 13.16
N ALA A 76 8.52 -19.03 14.23
CA ALA A 76 7.27 -18.25 14.25
C ALA A 76 7.32 -17.06 13.29
N ALA A 77 8.51 -16.48 13.03
CA ALA A 77 8.67 -15.40 12.05
C ALA A 77 8.33 -15.88 10.63
N GLY A 78 8.85 -17.03 10.19
CA GLY A 78 8.48 -17.61 8.89
C GLY A 78 6.99 -17.99 8.80
N ALA A 79 6.41 -18.45 9.90
CA ALA A 79 4.96 -18.74 9.98
C ALA A 79 4.11 -17.46 9.84
N ALA A 80 4.55 -16.34 10.41
CA ALA A 80 3.89 -15.04 10.28
C ALA A 80 3.91 -14.52 8.84
N GLU A 81 5.05 -14.62 8.16
CA GLU A 81 5.16 -14.26 6.73
C GLU A 81 4.33 -15.18 5.84
N LYS A 82 4.29 -16.49 6.15
CA LYS A 82 3.40 -17.41 5.46
C LYS A 82 1.92 -17.05 5.67
N LEU A 83 1.52 -16.68 6.88
CA LEU A 83 0.17 -16.19 7.15
C LEU A 83 -0.17 -14.97 6.27
N ALA A 84 0.76 -14.03 6.12
CA ALA A 84 0.56 -12.87 5.25
C ALA A 84 0.47 -13.29 3.77
N ALA A 85 1.35 -14.16 3.28
CA ALA A 85 1.28 -14.67 1.92
C ALA A 85 -0.08 -15.32 1.62
N ASP A 86 -0.54 -16.22 2.50
CA ASP A 86 -1.84 -16.91 2.37
C ASP A 86 -3.02 -15.90 2.45
N THR A 87 -2.94 -14.89 3.31
CA THR A 87 -4.00 -13.89 3.50
C THR A 87 -4.16 -12.99 2.28
N PHE A 88 -3.05 -12.58 1.66
CA PHE A 88 -3.04 -11.68 0.52
C PHE A 88 -3.03 -12.40 -0.83
N GLY A 89 -2.96 -13.74 -0.87
CA GLY A 89 -2.98 -14.53 -2.11
C GLY A 89 -1.66 -14.50 -2.89
N ALA A 90 -0.54 -14.40 -2.17
CA ALA A 90 0.81 -14.47 -2.69
C ALA A 90 1.43 -15.88 -2.51
N ASP A 91 2.49 -16.19 -3.24
CA ASP A 91 3.24 -17.43 -3.06
C ASP A 91 4.20 -17.35 -1.86
N ARG A 92 4.75 -16.14 -1.60
CA ARG A 92 5.63 -15.83 -0.47
C ARG A 92 5.53 -14.35 -0.07
N ALA A 93 5.78 -14.06 1.20
CA ALA A 93 5.85 -12.71 1.76
C ALA A 93 7.16 -12.48 2.50
N TRP A 94 7.60 -11.21 2.55
CA TRP A 94 8.71 -10.72 3.36
C TRP A 94 8.24 -9.51 4.15
N PHE A 95 8.45 -9.54 5.45
CA PHE A 95 8.15 -8.41 6.32
C PHE A 95 9.34 -7.43 6.36
N VAL A 96 9.12 -6.22 5.90
CA VAL A 96 10.15 -5.18 5.81
C VAL A 96 9.85 -4.07 6.81
N LEU A 97 10.70 -3.93 7.83
CA LEU A 97 10.50 -3.00 8.94
C LEU A 97 11.00 -1.57 8.65
N HIS A 98 11.40 -1.31 7.40
CA HIS A 98 12.07 -0.07 6.96
C HIS A 98 11.24 0.69 5.91
N GLY A 99 9.94 0.40 5.80
CA GLY A 99 9.00 1.03 4.88
C GLY A 99 9.10 0.54 3.44
N THR A 100 8.05 0.79 2.66
CA THR A 100 8.01 0.43 1.24
C THR A 100 9.15 1.07 0.43
N SER A 101 9.77 2.13 0.94
CA SER A 101 10.97 2.68 0.32
C SER A 101 12.11 1.67 0.24
N VAL A 102 12.27 0.84 1.28
CA VAL A 102 13.23 -0.27 1.28
C VAL A 102 12.69 -1.45 0.49
N SER A 103 11.41 -1.79 0.63
CA SER A 103 10.79 -2.87 -0.15
C SER A 103 10.97 -2.69 -1.66
N ASN A 104 10.76 -1.46 -2.17
CA ASN A 104 10.96 -1.15 -3.58
C ASN A 104 12.43 -1.34 -4.01
N ARG A 105 13.38 -0.92 -3.18
CA ARG A 105 14.83 -1.11 -3.47
C ARG A 105 15.22 -2.59 -3.48
N ILE A 106 14.72 -3.37 -2.53
CA ILE A 106 14.91 -4.82 -2.49
C ILE A 106 14.42 -5.47 -3.79
N CYS A 107 13.19 -5.16 -4.21
CA CYS A 107 12.62 -5.68 -5.44
C CYS A 107 13.43 -5.30 -6.68
N CYS A 108 13.89 -4.04 -6.76
CA CYS A 108 14.74 -3.59 -7.86
C CYS A 108 16.07 -4.34 -7.87
N GLN A 109 16.75 -4.46 -6.72
CA GLN A 109 18.04 -5.11 -6.60
C GLN A 109 17.97 -6.62 -6.88
N ALA A 110 16.87 -7.28 -6.50
CA ALA A 110 16.67 -8.70 -6.79
C ALA A 110 16.46 -8.99 -8.29
N LEU A 111 15.96 -8.01 -9.05
CA LEU A 111 15.57 -8.22 -10.44
C LEU A 111 16.48 -7.56 -11.47
N LEU A 112 17.09 -6.43 -11.14
CA LEU A 112 17.82 -5.59 -12.09
C LEU A 112 19.32 -5.70 -11.91
N SER A 113 20.01 -5.72 -13.05
CA SER A 113 21.45 -5.57 -13.18
C SER A 113 21.78 -4.34 -14.01
N GLU A 114 23.04 -3.96 -14.04
CA GLU A 114 23.54 -2.87 -14.88
C GLU A 114 23.10 -3.07 -16.34
N ASN A 115 22.62 -1.99 -16.96
CA ASN A 115 22.12 -1.95 -18.35
C ASN A 115 20.83 -2.75 -18.62
N ASP A 116 20.18 -3.33 -17.61
CA ASP A 116 18.84 -3.87 -17.81
C ASP A 116 17.83 -2.75 -18.13
N LEU A 117 16.93 -3.01 -19.08
CA LEU A 117 15.85 -2.09 -19.40
C LEU A 117 14.73 -2.22 -18.35
N VAL A 118 14.27 -1.08 -17.83
CA VAL A 118 13.16 -1.01 -16.87
C VAL A 118 12.10 -0.01 -17.33
N LEU A 119 10.81 -0.42 -17.28
CA LEU A 119 9.68 0.49 -17.43
C LEU A 119 9.35 1.12 -16.08
N LEU A 120 9.26 2.44 -16.03
CA LEU A 120 8.93 3.16 -14.79
C LEU A 120 7.68 4.03 -15.00
N ASP A 121 6.67 3.84 -14.16
CA ASP A 121 5.62 4.86 -14.02
C ASP A 121 6.27 6.19 -13.63
N ARG A 122 6.05 7.24 -14.42
CA ARG A 122 6.61 8.56 -14.14
C ARG A 122 6.18 9.11 -12.77
N ASN A 123 5.08 8.63 -12.22
CA ASN A 123 4.60 8.96 -10.87
C ASN A 123 5.18 8.04 -9.78
N SER A 124 6.17 7.20 -10.08
CA SER A 124 6.79 6.33 -9.09
C SER A 124 7.38 7.10 -7.92
N HIS A 125 7.33 6.48 -6.75
CA HIS A 125 7.99 7.03 -5.56
C HIS A 125 9.52 7.10 -5.76
N LYS A 126 10.18 8.07 -5.11
CA LYS A 126 11.64 8.27 -5.22
C LYS A 126 12.47 7.00 -4.97
N SER A 127 11.99 6.09 -4.12
CA SER A 127 12.69 4.83 -3.81
C SER A 127 12.81 3.91 -5.02
N VAL A 128 11.89 3.97 -5.97
CA VAL A 128 11.97 3.21 -7.22
C VAL A 128 13.11 3.73 -8.08
N TYR A 129 13.26 5.04 -8.22
CA TYR A 129 14.38 5.66 -8.91
C TYR A 129 15.71 5.36 -8.21
N GLN A 130 15.75 5.40 -6.88
CA GLN A 130 16.92 5.03 -6.09
C GLN A 130 17.31 3.56 -6.33
N GLY A 131 16.35 2.63 -6.27
CA GLY A 131 16.62 1.21 -6.50
C GLY A 131 17.03 0.92 -7.94
N ALA A 132 16.22 1.33 -8.92
CA ALA A 132 16.45 0.97 -10.31
C ALA A 132 17.64 1.70 -10.93
N LEU A 133 17.80 3.01 -10.68
CA LEU A 133 18.80 3.82 -11.37
C LEU A 133 20.09 3.98 -10.56
N LEU A 134 20.02 4.31 -9.27
CA LEU A 134 21.21 4.59 -8.49
C LEU A 134 21.89 3.32 -7.96
N GLN A 135 21.10 2.30 -7.57
CA GLN A 135 21.68 1.04 -7.06
C GLN A 135 21.96 0.04 -8.17
N CYS A 136 21.12 -0.07 -9.19
CA CYS A 136 21.23 -1.09 -10.22
C CYS A 136 21.73 -0.59 -11.56
N SER A 137 21.90 0.73 -11.75
CA SER A 137 22.31 1.33 -13.02
C SER A 137 21.47 0.86 -14.22
N ALA A 138 20.18 0.61 -14.00
CA ALA A 138 19.26 0.17 -15.04
C ALA A 138 18.89 1.35 -15.97
N ILE A 139 18.53 1.04 -17.21
CA ILE A 139 18.15 2.00 -18.23
C ILE A 139 16.63 2.20 -18.23
N PRO A 140 16.11 3.39 -17.85
CA PRO A 140 14.69 3.62 -17.71
C PRO A 140 14.00 3.99 -19.03
N VAL A 141 12.79 3.48 -19.22
CA VAL A 141 11.78 4.02 -20.15
C VAL A 141 10.57 4.42 -19.30
N CYS A 142 10.20 5.70 -19.35
CA CYS A 142 9.10 6.21 -18.53
C CYS A 142 7.74 6.03 -19.21
N LEU A 143 6.76 5.57 -18.44
CA LEU A 143 5.35 5.57 -18.79
C LEU A 143 4.73 6.89 -18.32
N ASP A 144 4.02 7.60 -19.21
CA ASP A 144 3.46 8.91 -18.88
C ASP A 144 2.27 8.81 -17.93
N SER A 145 2.15 9.82 -17.07
CA SER A 145 1.05 9.91 -16.12
C SER A 145 -0.23 10.46 -16.78
N LEU A 146 -1.35 9.84 -16.49
CA LEU A 146 -2.69 10.33 -16.80
C LEU A 146 -3.05 11.45 -15.80
N ARG A 147 -3.35 12.65 -16.30
CA ARG A 147 -3.65 13.82 -15.46
C ARG A 147 -5.05 14.35 -15.70
N LEU A 148 -5.68 14.79 -14.60
CA LEU A 148 -6.90 15.59 -14.66
C LEU A 148 -6.57 17.05 -15.01
N LYS A 149 -7.59 17.83 -15.40
CA LYS A 149 -7.44 19.26 -15.72
C LYS A 149 -6.88 20.10 -14.56
N ASN A 150 -7.12 19.68 -13.33
CA ASN A 150 -6.60 20.32 -12.11
C ASN A 150 -5.20 19.81 -11.68
N GLY A 151 -4.54 19.00 -12.51
CA GLY A 151 -3.19 18.50 -12.28
C GLY A 151 -3.10 17.21 -11.45
N ILE A 152 -4.20 16.72 -10.90
CA ILE A 152 -4.26 15.44 -10.17
C ILE A 152 -3.85 14.30 -11.08
N ILE A 153 -3.02 13.38 -10.57
CA ILE A 153 -2.57 12.19 -11.28
C ILE A 153 -3.54 11.04 -11.01
N ALA A 154 -4.06 10.48 -12.09
CA ALA A 154 -5.03 9.38 -12.06
C ALA A 154 -4.44 8.01 -12.43
N GLY A 155 -3.11 7.88 -12.51
CA GLY A 155 -2.40 6.67 -12.91
C GLY A 155 -1.61 6.84 -14.19
N ILE A 156 -1.38 5.75 -14.92
CA ILE A 156 -0.63 5.72 -16.18
C ILE A 156 -1.54 6.11 -17.36
N ASP A 157 -1.05 6.93 -18.28
CA ASP A 157 -1.75 7.20 -19.53
C ASP A 157 -1.70 5.94 -20.41
N LYS A 158 -2.87 5.40 -20.78
CA LYS A 158 -2.98 4.18 -21.59
C LYS A 158 -2.26 4.28 -22.94
N ARG A 159 -2.05 5.50 -23.48
CA ARG A 159 -1.32 5.74 -24.74
C ARG A 159 0.14 5.37 -24.62
N SER A 160 0.76 5.55 -23.43
CA SER A 160 2.16 5.16 -23.17
C SER A 160 2.35 3.64 -23.06
N LEU A 161 1.26 2.85 -22.90
CA LEU A 161 1.28 1.39 -22.87
C LEU A 161 1.23 0.76 -24.29
N ASN A 162 1.68 1.48 -25.29
CA ASN A 162 1.73 0.99 -26.67
C ASN A 162 2.93 0.05 -26.88
N GLU A 163 2.67 -1.24 -27.11
CA GLU A 163 3.73 -2.25 -27.27
C GLU A 163 4.73 -1.91 -28.39
N LYS A 164 4.25 -1.46 -29.56
CA LYS A 164 5.14 -1.13 -30.69
C LYS A 164 6.08 0.03 -30.35
N HIS A 165 5.54 1.07 -29.69
CA HIS A 165 6.34 2.20 -29.22
C HIS A 165 7.39 1.77 -28.20
N LEU A 166 6.97 1.01 -27.19
CA LEU A 166 7.88 0.54 -26.12
C LEU A 166 8.99 -0.37 -26.67
N ARG A 167 8.69 -1.25 -27.63
CA ARG A 167 9.73 -2.06 -28.32
C ARG A 167 10.70 -1.19 -29.12
N LYS A 168 10.22 -0.14 -29.78
CA LYS A 168 11.07 0.80 -30.51
C LYS A 168 12.01 1.55 -29.56
N GLU A 169 11.51 2.02 -28.43
CA GLU A 169 12.34 2.70 -27.41
C GLU A 169 13.36 1.75 -26.78
N ALA A 170 12.99 0.51 -26.49
CA ALA A 170 13.91 -0.50 -26.02
C ALA A 170 15.08 -0.70 -27.01
N ALA A 171 14.76 -0.93 -28.29
CA ALA A 171 15.76 -1.14 -29.33
C ALA A 171 16.62 0.12 -29.61
N ARG A 172 16.09 1.32 -29.40
CA ARG A 172 16.83 2.58 -29.51
C ARG A 172 17.88 2.73 -28.40
N LEU A 173 17.52 2.34 -27.16
CA LEU A 173 18.39 2.46 -26.00
C LEU A 173 19.40 1.31 -25.88
N VAL A 174 18.93 0.09 -26.14
CA VAL A 174 19.72 -1.15 -26.10
C VAL A 174 19.43 -1.94 -27.37
N PRO A 175 20.24 -1.78 -28.45
CA PRO A 175 19.99 -2.39 -29.75
C PRO A 175 19.80 -3.92 -29.71
N GLU A 176 20.48 -4.61 -28.81
CA GLU A 176 20.41 -6.08 -28.62
C GLU A 176 19.02 -6.51 -28.12
N SER A 177 18.26 -5.60 -27.52
CA SER A 177 16.90 -5.84 -27.04
C SER A 177 15.88 -6.08 -28.15
N LYS A 178 16.19 -5.68 -29.41
CA LYS A 178 15.32 -5.80 -30.58
C LYS A 178 14.78 -7.22 -30.79
N ASN A 179 15.63 -8.23 -30.54
CA ASN A 179 15.31 -9.64 -30.73
C ASN A 179 14.83 -10.32 -29.45
N ARG A 180 14.78 -9.62 -28.32
CA ARG A 180 14.30 -10.20 -27.08
C ARG A 180 12.77 -10.31 -27.09
N LYS A 181 12.25 -11.49 -26.69
CA LYS A 181 10.79 -11.70 -26.55
C LYS A 181 10.19 -10.70 -25.57
N ARG A 182 10.89 -10.43 -24.47
CA ARG A 182 10.59 -9.42 -23.44
C ARG A 182 11.81 -8.53 -23.28
N PRO A 183 11.79 -7.31 -23.82
CA PRO A 183 12.96 -6.43 -23.77
C PRO A 183 13.22 -5.86 -22.38
N TYR A 184 12.20 -5.74 -21.53
CA TYR A 184 12.32 -5.18 -20.20
C TYR A 184 12.40 -6.27 -19.13
N ARG A 185 13.33 -6.15 -18.22
CA ARG A 185 13.45 -7.07 -17.09
C ARG A 185 12.34 -6.83 -16.08
N LEU A 186 12.02 -5.56 -15.80
CA LEU A 186 11.04 -5.13 -14.81
C LEU A 186 10.18 -3.98 -15.36
N ALA A 187 8.91 -3.97 -14.99
CA ALA A 187 8.07 -2.78 -15.02
C ALA A 187 7.66 -2.42 -13.60
N VAL A 188 7.78 -1.15 -13.20
CA VAL A 188 7.28 -0.66 -11.91
C VAL A 188 6.08 0.23 -12.16
N VAL A 189 4.95 -0.13 -11.59
CA VAL A 189 3.66 0.52 -11.76
C VAL A 189 3.05 0.84 -10.41
N GLN A 190 2.62 2.07 -10.22
CA GLN A 190 1.88 2.44 -9.02
C GLN A 190 0.44 1.89 -9.09
N LEU A 191 0.06 1.00 -8.15
CA LEU A 191 -1.29 0.43 -8.11
C LEU A 191 -2.33 1.47 -7.71
N ALA A 192 -2.01 2.31 -6.73
CA ALA A 192 -2.88 3.38 -6.29
C ALA A 192 -2.10 4.70 -6.16
N THR A 193 -2.65 5.77 -6.73
CA THR A 193 -2.05 7.10 -6.58
C THR A 193 -2.33 7.67 -5.19
N TYR A 194 -1.50 8.63 -4.75
CA TYR A 194 -1.72 9.32 -3.49
C TYR A 194 -3.12 9.94 -3.44
N ASP A 195 -3.55 10.56 -4.53
CA ASP A 195 -4.81 11.31 -4.62
C ASP A 195 -6.07 10.42 -4.78
N GLY A 196 -5.93 9.08 -4.77
CA GLY A 196 -7.07 8.17 -4.71
C GLY A 196 -7.58 7.69 -6.06
N PHE A 197 -6.67 7.31 -6.97
CA PHE A 197 -7.00 6.54 -8.16
C PHE A 197 -6.31 5.18 -8.12
N MET A 198 -7.04 4.12 -8.37
CA MET A 198 -6.54 2.74 -8.46
C MET A 198 -6.43 2.30 -9.90
N ALA A 199 -5.32 1.69 -10.28
CA ALA A 199 -5.12 1.07 -11.58
C ALA A 199 -5.79 -0.31 -11.63
N ASP A 200 -6.29 -0.69 -12.79
CA ASP A 200 -6.73 -2.06 -13.07
C ASP A 200 -5.49 -2.93 -13.37
N ALA A 201 -5.09 -3.75 -12.39
CA ALA A 201 -3.91 -4.61 -12.52
C ALA A 201 -4.03 -5.61 -13.68
N LYS A 202 -5.23 -6.12 -13.97
CA LYS A 202 -5.47 -7.01 -15.10
C LYS A 202 -5.22 -6.30 -16.41
N TYR A 203 -5.70 -5.07 -16.55
CA TYR A 203 -5.45 -4.25 -17.75
C TYR A 203 -3.94 -4.00 -17.94
N ILE A 204 -3.24 -3.62 -16.90
CA ILE A 204 -1.78 -3.40 -16.92
C ILE A 204 -1.04 -4.69 -17.31
N LEU A 205 -1.39 -5.82 -16.67
CA LEU A 205 -0.81 -7.13 -16.98
C LEU A 205 -0.97 -7.45 -18.48
N MET A 206 -2.17 -7.29 -19.03
CA MET A 206 -2.45 -7.57 -20.45
C MET A 206 -1.61 -6.71 -21.39
N LYS A 207 -1.35 -5.45 -21.03
CA LYS A 207 -0.53 -4.52 -21.85
C LYS A 207 0.96 -4.83 -21.77
N LEU A 208 1.44 -5.30 -20.62
CA LEU A 208 2.87 -5.49 -20.37
C LEU A 208 3.33 -6.96 -20.48
N ARG A 209 2.42 -7.94 -20.59
CA ARG A 209 2.74 -9.37 -20.54
C ARG A 209 3.77 -9.84 -21.56
N ASN A 210 3.85 -9.20 -22.74
CA ASN A 210 4.80 -9.52 -23.80
C ASN A 210 6.08 -8.65 -23.74
N LEU A 211 6.14 -7.71 -22.82
CA LEU A 211 7.19 -6.70 -22.73
C LEU A 211 8.13 -6.93 -21.55
N CYS A 212 7.63 -7.46 -20.42
CA CYS A 212 8.36 -7.54 -19.17
C CYS A 212 8.47 -8.97 -18.66
N ASP A 213 9.57 -9.31 -17.97
CA ASP A 213 9.69 -10.55 -17.21
C ASP A 213 8.92 -10.47 -15.89
N TYR A 214 8.98 -9.32 -15.22
CA TYR A 214 8.28 -9.05 -13.96
C TYR A 214 7.55 -7.71 -13.99
N ILE A 215 6.49 -7.61 -13.19
CA ILE A 215 5.82 -6.36 -12.85
C ILE A 215 5.85 -6.20 -11.33
N LEU A 216 6.41 -5.08 -10.87
CA LEU A 216 6.30 -4.61 -9.49
C LEU A 216 5.13 -3.63 -9.40
N PHE A 217 4.09 -3.99 -8.68
CA PHE A 217 3.03 -3.08 -8.29
C PHE A 217 3.39 -2.40 -6.97
N ASP A 218 3.70 -1.11 -7.03
CA ASP A 218 3.83 -0.29 -5.83
C ASP A 218 2.43 0.01 -5.29
N ALA A 219 2.00 -0.77 -4.30
CA ALA A 219 0.74 -0.68 -3.61
C ALA A 219 0.88 0.02 -2.25
N ALA A 220 1.86 0.94 -2.11
CA ALA A 220 2.07 1.66 -0.86
C ALA A 220 0.84 2.47 -0.40
N TRP A 221 -0.05 2.83 -1.30
CA TRP A 221 -1.31 3.54 -1.06
C TRP A 221 -2.55 2.67 -1.33
N ALA A 222 -2.39 1.35 -1.26
CA ALA A 222 -3.42 0.33 -1.41
C ALA A 222 -3.14 -0.82 -0.42
N GLY A 223 -3.48 -2.06 -0.78
CA GLY A 223 -3.28 -3.26 0.03
C GLY A 223 -4.57 -3.80 0.60
N TYR A 224 -5.59 -2.98 0.72
CA TYR A 224 -6.92 -3.38 1.19
C TYR A 224 -7.90 -3.67 0.04
N GLU A 225 -7.55 -3.34 -1.19
CA GLU A 225 -8.44 -3.40 -2.37
C GLU A 225 -9.07 -4.79 -2.58
N GLN A 226 -8.35 -5.85 -2.24
CA GLN A 226 -8.85 -7.23 -2.36
C GLN A 226 -9.89 -7.63 -1.30
N PHE A 227 -9.98 -6.85 -0.21
CA PHE A 227 -10.96 -7.08 0.86
C PHE A 227 -12.26 -6.27 0.67
N LEU A 228 -12.36 -5.51 -0.40
CA LEU A 228 -13.55 -4.74 -0.75
C LEU A 228 -14.08 -5.22 -2.11
N SER A 229 -15.27 -5.80 -2.15
CA SER A 229 -15.86 -6.42 -3.35
C SER A 229 -15.87 -5.50 -4.58
N LEU A 230 -15.98 -4.19 -4.37
CA LEU A 230 -15.95 -3.19 -5.42
C LEU A 230 -14.60 -3.08 -6.12
N THR A 231 -13.49 -3.33 -5.41
CA THR A 231 -12.11 -3.12 -5.88
C THR A 231 -11.28 -4.40 -5.95
N GLU A 232 -11.78 -5.52 -5.49
CA GLU A 232 -11.11 -6.82 -5.50
C GLU A 232 -10.54 -7.19 -6.87
N SER A 233 -11.31 -6.95 -7.93
CA SER A 233 -10.90 -7.24 -9.31
C SER A 233 -9.75 -6.36 -9.82
N LEU A 234 -9.40 -5.27 -9.11
CA LEU A 234 -8.28 -4.39 -9.43
C LEU A 234 -6.95 -4.89 -8.86
N SER A 235 -7.00 -5.79 -7.85
CA SER A 235 -5.80 -6.29 -7.17
C SER A 235 -4.95 -7.17 -8.09
N PRO A 236 -3.62 -6.97 -8.11
CA PRO A 236 -2.71 -7.90 -8.80
C PRO A 236 -2.66 -9.29 -8.15
N LEU A 237 -2.97 -9.38 -6.85
CA LEU A 237 -2.88 -10.62 -6.09
C LEU A 237 -4.05 -11.57 -6.31
N THR A 238 -5.19 -11.07 -6.81
CA THR A 238 -6.35 -11.92 -7.17
C THR A 238 -6.24 -12.50 -8.60
N LEU A 239 -5.25 -12.07 -9.39
CA LEU A 239 -5.08 -12.52 -10.77
C LEU A 239 -4.69 -14.00 -10.85
N VAL A 240 -5.31 -14.73 -11.76
CA VAL A 240 -4.89 -16.06 -12.16
C VAL A 240 -3.83 -15.92 -13.26
N LEU A 241 -2.62 -16.39 -12.98
CA LEU A 241 -1.46 -16.25 -13.85
C LEU A 241 -1.13 -17.57 -14.57
N THR A 242 -0.59 -17.43 -15.77
CA THR A 242 -0.13 -18.54 -16.60
C THR A 242 1.37 -18.39 -16.91
N ASP A 243 2.00 -19.42 -17.45
CA ASP A 243 3.41 -19.37 -17.84
C ASP A 243 3.74 -18.34 -18.95
N LYS A 244 2.72 -17.71 -19.52
CA LYS A 244 2.86 -16.60 -20.48
C LYS A 244 2.91 -15.23 -19.79
N ASP A 245 2.49 -15.16 -18.54
CA ASP A 245 2.40 -13.90 -17.79
C ASP A 245 3.72 -13.57 -17.08
N PRO A 246 4.02 -12.29 -16.82
CA PRO A 246 5.13 -11.88 -15.96
C PRO A 246 4.97 -12.43 -14.54
N GLY A 247 6.07 -12.56 -13.82
CA GLY A 247 6.02 -12.69 -12.36
C GLY A 247 5.54 -11.37 -11.74
N LEU A 248 4.86 -11.45 -10.60
CA LEU A 248 4.39 -10.28 -9.88
C LEU A 248 5.11 -10.13 -8.55
N LEU A 249 5.54 -8.90 -8.27
CA LEU A 249 5.89 -8.42 -6.95
C LEU A 249 4.92 -7.30 -6.56
N VAL A 250 4.50 -7.27 -5.31
CA VAL A 250 3.64 -6.22 -4.78
C VAL A 250 4.26 -5.71 -3.49
N THR A 251 4.48 -4.40 -3.39
CA THR A 251 4.97 -3.76 -2.17
C THR A 251 3.86 -2.97 -1.51
N GLN A 252 3.64 -3.19 -0.21
CA GLN A 252 2.58 -2.54 0.54
C GLN A 252 3.15 -1.82 1.76
N SER A 253 2.75 -0.55 1.97
CA SER A 253 2.98 0.17 3.23
C SER A 253 1.87 -0.21 4.21
N VAL A 254 2.14 -1.17 5.09
CA VAL A 254 1.15 -1.64 6.05
C VAL A 254 0.76 -0.55 7.06
N HIS A 255 1.66 0.42 7.27
CA HIS A 255 1.45 1.57 8.15
C HIS A 255 0.59 2.71 7.56
N LYS A 256 0.16 2.64 6.28
CA LYS A 256 -0.65 3.71 5.67
C LYS A 256 -2.14 3.43 5.79
N GLN A 257 -2.66 2.54 4.95
CA GLN A 257 -4.08 2.19 4.94
C GLN A 257 -4.37 0.81 5.54
N LEU A 258 -3.34 0.04 5.90
CA LEU A 258 -3.45 -1.19 6.67
C LEU A 258 -3.08 -0.91 8.15
N ALA A 259 -3.15 -1.91 9.02
CA ALA A 259 -3.09 -1.74 10.48
C ALA A 259 -1.68 -1.93 11.06
N GLY A 260 -0.65 -1.33 10.45
CA GLY A 260 0.73 -1.43 10.94
C GLY A 260 1.26 -0.17 11.63
N PHE A 261 2.28 -0.32 12.47
CA PHE A 261 3.05 0.82 12.97
C PHE A 261 3.84 1.49 11.84
N SER A 262 4.17 2.78 12.00
CA SER A 262 4.98 3.53 11.02
C SER A 262 6.25 2.77 10.66
N GLN A 263 6.62 2.79 9.38
CA GLN A 263 7.67 2.04 8.71
C GLN A 263 7.37 0.57 8.42
N THR A 264 6.30 -0.03 8.94
CA THR A 264 5.98 -1.41 8.56
C THR A 264 5.55 -1.50 7.11
N SER A 265 6.13 -2.45 6.39
CA SER A 265 5.82 -2.77 5.00
C SER A 265 6.01 -4.25 4.72
N GLN A 266 5.53 -4.69 3.57
CA GLN A 266 5.72 -6.08 3.11
C GLN A 266 5.94 -6.15 1.62
N ILE A 267 6.68 -7.17 1.19
CA ILE A 267 6.83 -7.60 -0.20
C ILE A 267 6.03 -8.89 -0.36
N LEU A 268 5.19 -8.95 -1.37
CA LEU A 268 4.38 -10.10 -1.72
C LEU A 268 4.76 -10.56 -3.13
N LYS A 269 5.21 -11.81 -3.26
CA LYS A 269 5.67 -12.42 -4.51
C LYS A 269 4.63 -13.40 -5.02
N LYS A 270 4.28 -13.29 -6.30
CA LYS A 270 3.35 -14.21 -6.98
C LYS A 270 3.92 -14.59 -8.33
N ASP A 271 4.67 -15.68 -8.38
CA ASP A 271 5.38 -16.13 -9.57
C ASP A 271 5.55 -17.66 -9.66
N SER A 272 4.81 -18.44 -8.86
CA SER A 272 4.88 -19.91 -8.88
C SER A 272 4.66 -20.52 -10.28
N HIS A 273 3.88 -19.83 -11.14
CA HIS A 273 3.66 -20.20 -12.55
C HIS A 273 4.94 -20.11 -13.40
N LEU A 274 6.02 -19.50 -12.90
CA LEU A 274 7.32 -19.37 -13.56
C LEU A 274 8.36 -20.38 -13.08
N ARG A 275 8.06 -21.19 -12.06
CA ARG A 275 9.01 -22.18 -11.55
C ARG A 275 9.57 -23.05 -12.69
N GLY A 276 10.89 -23.23 -12.69
CA GLY A 276 11.61 -23.94 -13.74
C GLY A 276 11.82 -23.17 -15.06
N LYS A 277 11.33 -21.93 -15.17
CA LYS A 277 11.61 -21.07 -16.32
C LYS A 277 12.86 -20.20 -16.06
N LYS A 278 13.65 -19.92 -17.12
CA LYS A 278 14.87 -19.09 -17.03
C LYS A 278 14.62 -17.69 -16.40
N ARG A 279 13.42 -17.17 -16.52
CA ARG A 279 13.04 -15.84 -16.00
C ARG A 279 12.51 -15.85 -14.55
N TYR A 280 12.34 -17.03 -13.95
CA TYR A 280 11.92 -17.16 -12.55
C TYR A 280 12.91 -16.44 -11.62
N LEU A 281 12.41 -15.72 -10.65
CA LEU A 281 13.20 -15.12 -9.57
C LEU A 281 13.29 -16.12 -8.42
N PRO A 282 14.44 -16.76 -8.17
CA PRO A 282 14.60 -17.63 -7.01
C PRO A 282 14.41 -16.84 -5.71
N ASP A 283 13.89 -17.51 -4.69
CA ASP A 283 13.62 -16.86 -3.40
C ASP A 283 14.91 -16.43 -2.70
N ASP A 284 15.98 -17.21 -2.78
CA ASP A 284 17.31 -16.91 -2.24
C ASP A 284 17.93 -15.63 -2.83
N VAL A 285 17.62 -15.30 -4.09
CA VAL A 285 18.06 -14.03 -4.70
C VAL A 285 17.34 -12.85 -4.06
N LEU A 286 16.05 -13.00 -3.75
CA LEU A 286 15.28 -11.96 -3.08
C LEU A 286 15.67 -11.88 -1.59
N ASP A 287 15.91 -13.01 -0.92
CA ASP A 287 16.42 -13.08 0.46
C ASP A 287 17.78 -12.35 0.58
N ASN A 288 18.68 -12.57 -0.38
CA ASN A 288 19.97 -11.87 -0.41
C ASN A 288 19.80 -10.36 -0.59
N ALA A 289 18.96 -9.93 -1.53
CA ALA A 289 18.64 -8.51 -1.70
C ALA A 289 17.97 -7.91 -0.46
N PHE A 290 17.14 -8.68 0.23
CA PHE A 290 16.52 -8.30 1.50
C PHE A 290 17.60 -8.04 2.56
N LEU A 291 18.48 -9.00 2.83
CA LEU A 291 19.55 -8.88 3.81
C LEU A 291 20.50 -7.71 3.55
N MET A 292 20.76 -7.38 2.29
CA MET A 292 21.61 -6.23 1.92
C MET A 292 20.95 -4.85 2.18
N ASN A 293 19.64 -4.80 2.40
CA ASN A 293 18.90 -3.53 2.53
C ASN A 293 18.29 -3.30 3.91
N ILE A 294 18.27 -4.29 4.77
CA ILE A 294 17.70 -4.19 6.12
C ILE A 294 18.77 -4.00 7.20
N SER A 295 18.35 -3.60 8.38
CA SER A 295 19.14 -3.69 9.60
C SER A 295 19.19 -5.13 10.09
N THR A 296 20.31 -5.55 10.66
CA THR A 296 20.46 -6.83 11.37
C THR A 296 19.82 -6.83 12.76
N SER A 297 19.19 -5.71 13.15
CA SER A 297 18.50 -5.57 14.45
C SER A 297 17.01 -5.31 14.20
N PRO A 298 16.21 -6.36 13.97
CA PRO A 298 14.79 -6.22 13.69
C PRO A 298 14.05 -5.76 14.96
N TYR A 299 13.15 -4.78 14.81
CA TYR A 299 12.27 -4.34 15.89
C TYR A 299 11.03 -5.25 15.96
N PHE A 300 11.00 -6.16 16.92
CA PHE A 300 9.98 -7.20 17.06
C PHE A 300 8.54 -6.68 17.17
N PRO A 301 8.25 -5.55 17.84
CA PRO A 301 6.91 -4.99 17.85
C PRO A 301 6.38 -4.63 16.44
N PHE A 302 7.27 -4.20 15.52
CA PHE A 302 6.85 -3.95 14.12
C PHE A 302 6.54 -5.25 13.39
N PHE A 303 7.33 -6.29 13.63
CA PHE A 303 7.10 -7.61 13.04
C PHE A 303 5.77 -8.20 13.51
N SER A 304 5.50 -8.14 14.82
CA SER A 304 4.22 -8.53 15.40
C SER A 304 3.04 -7.75 14.83
N ALA A 305 3.19 -6.43 14.61
CA ALA A 305 2.14 -5.61 14.00
C ALA A 305 1.82 -6.05 12.55
N LEU A 306 2.83 -6.50 11.78
CA LEU A 306 2.64 -7.04 10.43
C LEU A 306 1.87 -8.36 10.46
N GLU A 307 2.21 -9.26 11.40
CA GLU A 307 1.48 -10.51 11.57
C GLU A 307 0.04 -10.26 12.01
N MET A 308 -0.17 -9.38 12.99
CA MET A 308 -1.51 -9.00 13.45
C MET A 308 -2.35 -8.38 12.33
N ASN A 309 -1.74 -7.55 11.50
CA ASN A 309 -2.42 -7.02 10.32
C ASN A 309 -2.90 -8.15 9.40
N ALA A 310 -2.05 -9.11 9.05
CA ALA A 310 -2.41 -10.24 8.21
C ALA A 310 -3.50 -11.10 8.85
N PHE A 311 -3.39 -11.37 10.14
CA PHE A 311 -4.35 -12.15 10.91
C PHE A 311 -5.74 -11.50 10.94
N LEU A 312 -5.81 -10.21 11.22
CA LEU A 312 -7.07 -9.46 11.29
C LEU A 312 -7.71 -9.36 9.90
N HIS A 313 -6.93 -9.12 8.85
CA HIS A 313 -7.44 -9.06 7.48
C HIS A 313 -7.96 -10.42 7.01
N ARG A 314 -7.28 -11.53 7.32
CA ARG A 314 -7.77 -12.88 7.02
C ARG A 314 -9.11 -13.16 7.66
N LYS A 315 -9.33 -12.68 8.88
CA LYS A 315 -10.51 -13.00 9.68
C LYS A 315 -11.66 -12.02 9.45
N TYR A 316 -11.36 -10.75 9.29
CA TYR A 316 -12.34 -9.68 9.33
C TYR A 316 -12.23 -8.67 8.17
N GLY A 317 -11.21 -8.79 7.32
CA GLY A 317 -10.86 -7.77 6.33
C GLY A 317 -12.04 -7.33 5.46
N HIS A 318 -12.82 -8.27 4.93
CA HIS A 318 -14.00 -7.95 4.11
C HIS A 318 -15.03 -7.11 4.87
N THR A 319 -15.40 -7.49 6.09
CA THR A 319 -16.37 -6.75 6.90
C THR A 319 -15.85 -5.36 7.24
N LEU A 320 -14.61 -5.27 7.73
CA LEU A 320 -14.01 -4.01 8.15
C LEU A 320 -13.92 -2.99 7.00
N TRP A 321 -13.49 -3.42 5.82
CA TRP A 321 -13.36 -2.53 4.68
C TRP A 321 -14.70 -2.20 4.02
N GLN A 322 -15.66 -3.12 4.05
CA GLN A 322 -17.02 -2.84 3.59
C GLN A 322 -17.68 -1.76 4.45
N ASP A 323 -17.51 -1.82 5.76
CA ASP A 323 -18.04 -0.82 6.69
C ASP A 323 -17.35 0.53 6.52
N ALA A 324 -16.02 0.56 6.36
CA ALA A 324 -15.28 1.78 6.06
C ALA A 324 -15.73 2.43 4.74
N ALA A 325 -15.91 1.64 3.69
CA ALA A 325 -16.41 2.13 2.40
C ALA A 325 -17.85 2.63 2.48
N ARG A 326 -18.72 1.97 3.24
CA ARG A 326 -20.09 2.43 3.51
C ARG A 326 -20.07 3.81 4.18
N PHE A 327 -19.29 3.95 5.23
CA PHE A 327 -19.10 5.22 5.91
C PHE A 327 -18.57 6.32 4.96
N ALA A 328 -17.58 5.99 4.13
CA ALA A 328 -17.03 6.92 3.15
C ALA A 328 -18.05 7.38 2.10
N VAL A 329 -19.01 6.51 1.70
CA VAL A 329 -20.12 6.88 0.81
C VAL A 329 -21.08 7.82 1.52
N GLU A 330 -21.50 7.50 2.74
CA GLU A 330 -22.42 8.35 3.51
C GLU A 330 -21.82 9.75 3.77
N LEU A 331 -20.53 9.81 4.10
CA LEU A 331 -19.82 11.08 4.27
C LEU A 331 -19.83 11.91 2.97
N ARG A 332 -19.57 11.28 1.80
CA ARG A 332 -19.64 11.94 0.50
C ARG A 332 -21.04 12.48 0.20
N LYS A 333 -22.10 11.70 0.48
CA LYS A 333 -23.50 12.13 0.31
C LYS A 333 -23.80 13.35 1.17
N LYS A 334 -23.40 13.32 2.44
CA LYS A 334 -23.58 14.42 3.37
C LYS A 334 -22.87 15.70 2.90
N ILE A 335 -21.62 15.59 2.43
CA ILE A 335 -20.87 16.72 1.85
C ILE A 335 -21.59 17.26 0.61
N LEU A 336 -22.09 16.39 -0.28
CA LEU A 336 -22.76 16.80 -1.51
C LEU A 336 -24.08 17.55 -1.25
N THR A 337 -24.83 17.14 -0.24
CA THR A 337 -26.13 17.74 0.11
C THR A 337 -26.00 18.98 1.00
N SER A 338 -25.02 19.01 1.92
CA SER A 338 -24.92 20.07 2.93
C SER A 338 -23.92 21.17 2.58
N CYS A 339 -22.83 20.87 1.83
CA CYS A 339 -21.80 21.85 1.54
C CYS A 339 -22.01 22.54 0.18
N ARG A 340 -21.87 23.88 0.14
CA ARG A 340 -22.03 24.67 -1.10
C ARG A 340 -20.72 24.96 -1.82
N SER A 341 -19.60 25.02 -1.11
CA SER A 341 -18.29 25.46 -1.63
C SER A 341 -17.31 24.33 -1.91
N ILE A 342 -17.51 23.15 -1.31
CA ILE A 342 -16.66 21.97 -1.48
C ILE A 342 -17.45 20.80 -2.06
N ALA A 343 -16.76 19.90 -2.73
CA ALA A 343 -17.35 18.65 -3.21
C ALA A 343 -16.28 17.54 -3.30
N PRO A 344 -16.63 16.28 -3.07
CA PRO A 344 -15.75 15.16 -3.38
C PRO A 344 -15.54 15.06 -4.90
N LEU A 345 -14.32 14.67 -5.29
CA LEU A 345 -13.98 14.39 -6.68
C LEU A 345 -14.58 13.03 -7.06
N LEU A 346 -15.67 13.06 -7.84
CA LEU A 346 -16.37 11.89 -8.34
C LEU A 346 -17.27 12.28 -9.52
N PRO A 347 -17.78 11.31 -10.31
CA PRO A 347 -18.79 11.60 -11.34
C PRO A 347 -20.07 12.11 -10.66
N ARG A 348 -20.58 13.25 -11.14
CA ARG A 348 -21.72 13.94 -10.49
C ARG A 348 -23.07 13.37 -10.92
N ILE A 349 -23.16 12.90 -12.15
CA ILE A 349 -24.39 12.36 -12.76
C ILE A 349 -24.12 10.95 -13.23
N ILE A 350 -24.92 10.03 -12.78
CA ILE A 350 -24.91 8.63 -13.17
C ILE A 350 -26.30 8.30 -13.75
N ASP A 351 -26.35 7.83 -14.98
CA ASP A 351 -27.59 7.46 -15.67
C ASP A 351 -28.70 8.53 -15.53
N GLY A 352 -28.32 9.82 -15.67
CA GLY A 352 -29.21 10.95 -15.62
C GLY A 352 -29.62 11.42 -14.20
N ARG A 353 -29.15 10.77 -13.14
CA ARG A 353 -29.47 11.10 -11.76
C ARG A 353 -28.24 11.57 -10.98
N PRO A 354 -28.37 12.50 -10.01
CA PRO A 354 -27.27 12.90 -9.13
C PRO A 354 -26.72 11.69 -8.34
N TRP A 355 -25.40 11.61 -8.20
CA TRP A 355 -24.69 10.49 -7.53
C TRP A 355 -25.21 10.25 -6.11
N GLU A 356 -25.48 11.31 -5.36
CA GLU A 356 -25.95 11.28 -3.97
C GLU A 356 -27.38 10.75 -3.78
N THR A 357 -28.14 10.62 -4.87
CA THR A 357 -29.54 10.13 -4.80
C THR A 357 -29.68 8.62 -4.87
N TYR A 358 -28.61 7.90 -5.19
CA TYR A 358 -28.59 6.44 -5.17
C TYR A 358 -28.42 5.91 -3.75
N SER A 359 -28.88 4.68 -3.48
CA SER A 359 -28.62 4.05 -2.20
C SER A 359 -27.11 3.78 -2.02
N THR A 360 -26.68 3.61 -0.79
CA THR A 360 -25.28 3.29 -0.49
C THR A 360 -24.88 1.94 -1.05
N GLU A 361 -25.78 0.99 -1.02
CA GLU A 361 -25.62 -0.34 -1.57
C GLU A 361 -25.46 -0.32 -3.10
N GLU A 362 -26.27 0.45 -3.81
CA GLU A 362 -26.12 0.63 -5.26
C GLU A 362 -24.75 1.22 -5.61
N ILE A 363 -24.33 2.23 -4.88
CA ILE A 363 -23.03 2.90 -5.09
C ILE A 363 -21.88 1.93 -4.86
N LEU A 364 -21.93 1.10 -3.81
CA LEU A 364 -20.87 0.15 -3.47
C LEU A 364 -20.89 -1.11 -4.34
N SER A 365 -21.99 -1.41 -5.02
CA SER A 365 -22.11 -2.61 -5.85
C SER A 365 -21.62 -2.44 -7.29
N ALA A 366 -21.45 -1.21 -7.78
CA ALA A 366 -21.21 -1.00 -9.20
C ALA A 366 -20.05 -0.05 -9.53
N PRO A 367 -19.09 -0.50 -10.34
CA PRO A 367 -17.92 0.29 -10.73
C PRO A 367 -18.23 1.63 -11.44
N ARG A 368 -19.41 1.76 -12.07
CA ARG A 368 -19.80 2.99 -12.79
C ARG A 368 -19.87 4.23 -11.88
N PHE A 369 -20.09 4.06 -10.58
CA PHE A 369 -20.11 5.16 -9.60
C PHE A 369 -18.71 5.69 -9.27
N TRP A 370 -17.67 4.94 -9.62
CA TRP A 370 -16.27 5.19 -9.26
C TRP A 370 -15.37 5.42 -10.48
N GLN A 371 -15.95 5.47 -11.67
CA GLN A 371 -15.21 5.75 -12.90
C GLN A 371 -15.21 7.26 -13.15
N TYR A 372 -14.03 7.88 -13.19
CA TYR A 372 -13.91 9.29 -13.50
C TYR A 372 -14.35 9.62 -14.93
N GLY A 373 -14.93 10.83 -15.09
CA GLY A 373 -15.40 11.38 -16.36
C GLY A 373 -16.92 11.42 -16.45
N GLU A 374 -17.45 12.51 -17.05
CA GLU A 374 -18.88 12.68 -17.30
C GLU A 374 -19.23 12.31 -18.74
N LYS A 375 -18.38 12.72 -19.70
CA LYS A 375 -18.57 12.46 -21.13
C LYS A 375 -18.01 11.08 -21.52
N ARG A 376 -18.54 10.47 -22.58
CA ARG A 376 -18.13 9.15 -23.08
C ARG A 376 -16.62 9.06 -23.36
N ASN A 377 -16.06 10.06 -24.02
CA ASN A 377 -14.63 10.12 -24.34
C ASN A 377 -13.75 10.24 -23.07
N GLU A 378 -14.20 10.99 -22.05
CA GLU A 378 -13.52 11.06 -20.77
C GLU A 378 -13.57 9.72 -20.05
N LYS A 379 -14.76 9.09 -19.94
CA LYS A 379 -14.92 7.75 -19.34
C LYS A 379 -14.04 6.72 -20.03
N GLU A 380 -13.95 6.74 -21.35
CA GLU A 380 -13.07 5.86 -22.10
C GLU A 380 -11.60 6.12 -21.80
N HIS A 381 -11.19 7.39 -21.68
CA HIS A 381 -9.81 7.77 -21.38
C HIS A 381 -9.36 7.26 -20.00
N PHE A 382 -10.24 7.27 -19.00
CA PHE A 382 -10.00 6.80 -17.63
C PHE A 382 -10.47 5.35 -17.39
N SER A 383 -10.79 4.57 -18.42
CA SER A 383 -11.44 3.25 -18.27
C SER A 383 -10.64 2.20 -17.48
N HIS A 384 -9.32 2.36 -17.41
CA HIS A 384 -8.39 1.47 -16.70
C HIS A 384 -8.01 1.95 -15.31
N THR A 385 -8.74 2.95 -14.78
CA THR A 385 -8.57 3.46 -13.42
C THR A 385 -9.92 3.56 -12.73
N ARG A 386 -9.92 3.55 -11.40
CA ARG A 386 -11.10 3.75 -10.55
C ARG A 386 -10.77 4.73 -9.44
N ILE A 387 -11.76 5.51 -9.04
CA ILE A 387 -11.68 6.33 -7.82
C ILE A 387 -11.69 5.39 -6.63
N ASP A 388 -10.78 5.61 -5.70
CA ASP A 388 -10.65 4.87 -4.46
C ASP A 388 -11.82 5.16 -3.52
N PRO A 389 -12.61 4.15 -3.10
CA PRO A 389 -13.76 4.37 -2.25
C PRO A 389 -13.40 4.91 -0.86
N CYS A 390 -12.24 4.51 -0.33
CA CYS A 390 -11.77 4.87 1.01
C CYS A 390 -10.84 6.09 1.04
N LYS A 391 -10.65 6.78 -0.11
CA LYS A 391 -9.98 8.08 -0.18
C LYS A 391 -10.94 9.17 -0.63
N ILE A 392 -11.19 10.14 0.21
CA ILE A 392 -12.06 11.27 -0.12
C ILE A 392 -11.21 12.46 -0.53
N LEU A 393 -11.07 12.68 -1.83
CA LEU A 393 -10.43 13.88 -2.36
C LEU A 393 -11.49 14.97 -2.54
N LEU A 394 -11.46 15.97 -1.68
CA LEU A 394 -12.32 17.14 -1.76
C LEU A 394 -11.73 18.20 -2.69
N THR A 395 -12.56 18.85 -3.49
CA THR A 395 -12.19 20.06 -4.23
C THR A 395 -12.85 21.29 -3.62
N THR A 396 -12.10 22.40 -3.56
CA THR A 396 -12.59 23.74 -3.17
C THR A 396 -13.08 24.54 -4.38
N ASN A 397 -13.21 23.91 -5.55
CA ASN A 397 -13.67 24.52 -6.79
C ASN A 397 -15.05 23.97 -7.22
N ARG A 398 -16.05 24.01 -6.34
CA ARG A 398 -17.37 23.43 -6.65
C ARG A 398 -18.18 24.23 -7.67
N LYS A 399 -18.05 25.56 -7.70
CA LYS A 399 -18.88 26.46 -8.53
C LYS A 399 -18.06 27.33 -9.48
N GLY A 400 -16.87 26.87 -9.89
CA GLY A 400 -15.98 27.68 -10.75
C GLY A 400 -15.32 28.87 -10.05
N ARG A 401 -15.46 28.99 -8.73
CA ARG A 401 -14.80 30.00 -7.88
C ARG A 401 -13.89 29.27 -6.87
N PRO A 402 -12.69 28.84 -7.29
CA PRO A 402 -11.78 28.13 -6.41
C PRO A 402 -11.22 29.07 -5.34
N TYR A 403 -11.03 28.53 -4.14
CA TYR A 403 -10.23 29.18 -3.10
C TYR A 403 -9.11 28.23 -2.65
N PRO A 404 -8.02 28.75 -2.06
CA PRO A 404 -6.92 27.90 -1.60
C PRO A 404 -7.40 26.87 -0.57
N ALA A 405 -7.11 25.61 -0.80
CA ALA A 405 -7.51 24.52 0.11
C ALA A 405 -6.86 24.65 1.49
N MET A 406 -5.75 25.39 1.59
CA MET A 406 -5.10 25.72 2.85
C MET A 406 -6.04 26.41 3.85
N LEU A 407 -6.95 27.29 3.38
CA LEU A 407 -7.93 27.95 4.24
C LEU A 407 -8.87 26.93 4.89
N LEU A 408 -9.33 25.95 4.11
CA LEU A 408 -10.15 24.87 4.64
C LEU A 408 -9.35 23.96 5.58
N SER A 409 -8.08 23.68 5.25
CA SER A 409 -7.20 22.86 6.10
C SER A 409 -7.00 23.52 7.46
N LEU A 410 -6.70 24.81 7.52
CA LEU A 410 -6.55 25.56 8.78
C LEU A 410 -7.86 25.56 9.60
N TYR A 411 -8.99 25.83 8.95
CA TYR A 411 -10.30 25.78 9.58
C TYR A 411 -10.62 24.41 10.22
N LEU A 412 -10.24 23.33 9.55
CA LEU A 412 -10.42 21.97 10.05
C LEU A 412 -9.45 21.65 11.21
N GLN A 413 -8.18 22.08 11.10
CA GLN A 413 -7.19 21.89 12.17
C GLN A 413 -7.57 22.59 13.48
N GLU A 414 -8.16 23.78 13.40
CA GLU A 414 -8.75 24.46 14.59
C GLU A 414 -9.85 23.63 15.28
N ARG A 415 -10.36 22.59 14.60
CA ARG A 415 -11.40 21.66 15.08
C ARG A 415 -10.86 20.26 15.28
N ASN A 416 -9.53 20.14 15.39
CA ASN A 416 -8.82 18.88 15.56
C ASN A 416 -9.08 17.86 14.42
N ILE A 417 -9.36 18.34 13.20
CA ILE A 417 -9.51 17.51 12.00
C ILE A 417 -8.30 17.77 11.10
N THR A 418 -7.46 16.75 10.96
CA THR A 418 -6.23 16.81 10.15
C THR A 418 -6.42 16.06 8.84
N PRO A 419 -6.37 16.74 7.68
CA PRO A 419 -6.37 16.07 6.38
C PRO A 419 -5.02 15.41 6.12
N GLU A 420 -5.01 14.31 5.35
CA GLU A 420 -3.80 13.63 4.93
C GLU A 420 -2.92 14.49 4.00
N LYS A 421 -3.56 15.25 3.11
CA LYS A 421 -2.85 16.08 2.13
C LYS A 421 -3.64 17.35 1.84
N CYS A 422 -2.92 18.46 1.77
CA CYS A 422 -3.44 19.74 1.30
C CYS A 422 -2.74 20.13 -0.02
N GLY A 423 -3.49 20.15 -1.12
CA GLY A 423 -3.05 20.67 -2.42
C GLY A 423 -3.49 22.12 -2.61
N LEU A 424 -3.33 22.65 -3.84
CA LEU A 424 -3.74 24.05 -4.13
C LEU A 424 -5.25 24.25 -3.95
N HIS A 425 -6.06 23.34 -4.50
CA HIS A 425 -7.52 23.37 -4.47
C HIS A 425 -8.15 22.05 -4.03
N THR A 426 -7.38 21.17 -3.38
CA THR A 426 -7.83 19.84 -2.97
C THR A 426 -7.35 19.50 -1.58
N LEU A 427 -8.18 18.75 -0.84
CA LEU A 427 -7.86 18.13 0.45
C LEU A 427 -8.15 16.65 0.35
N LEU A 428 -7.21 15.82 0.82
CA LEU A 428 -7.36 14.38 0.86
C LEU A 428 -7.62 13.90 2.29
N PHE A 429 -8.62 13.04 2.42
CA PHE A 429 -8.90 12.30 3.65
C PHE A 429 -8.82 10.80 3.37
N LEU A 430 -8.20 10.08 4.27
CA LEU A 430 -8.20 8.62 4.30
C LEU A 430 -9.33 8.16 5.20
N ILE A 431 -10.08 7.18 4.74
CA ILE A 431 -11.12 6.52 5.55
C ILE A 431 -10.66 5.09 5.81
N GLN A 432 -10.59 4.73 7.07
CA GLN A 432 -10.07 3.44 7.52
C GLN A 432 -11.08 2.72 8.42
N PRO A 433 -10.96 1.40 8.58
CA PRO A 433 -11.69 0.69 9.61
C PRO A 433 -11.47 1.33 10.99
N GLY A 434 -12.55 1.61 11.71
CA GLY A 434 -12.51 2.25 13.03
C GLY A 434 -12.81 3.77 13.02
N ASP A 435 -12.74 4.46 11.88
CA ASP A 435 -13.04 5.90 11.81
C ASP A 435 -14.46 6.24 12.23
N GLN A 436 -15.40 5.32 12.08
CA GLN A 436 -16.78 5.46 12.55
C GLN A 436 -16.85 5.68 14.07
N LEU A 437 -15.96 5.04 14.84
CA LEU A 437 -15.95 5.12 16.30
C LEU A 437 -15.49 6.50 16.77
N SER A 438 -14.54 7.13 16.06
CA SER A 438 -14.05 8.46 16.41
C SER A 438 -15.02 9.58 16.02
N LEU A 439 -15.86 9.37 15.01
CA LEU A 439 -16.80 10.38 14.51
C LEU A 439 -18.20 10.34 15.14
N ILE A 440 -18.55 9.29 15.90
CA ILE A 440 -19.74 9.27 16.76
C ILE A 440 -19.72 10.44 17.77
N HIS A 441 -18.52 10.89 18.14
CA HIS A 441 -18.32 12.04 19.03
C HIS A 441 -18.31 13.42 18.31
N ILE A 442 -18.25 13.45 16.97
CA ILE A 442 -18.41 14.68 16.17
C ILE A 442 -19.86 14.77 15.70
N SER A 443 -20.78 14.55 16.61
CA SER A 443 -22.22 14.48 16.34
C SER A 443 -22.87 15.85 16.23
N GLU A 444 -22.25 16.84 15.55
CA GLU A 444 -23.04 17.93 14.96
C GLU A 444 -22.28 18.60 13.81
N PRO A 445 -22.65 18.32 12.55
CA PRO A 445 -22.13 19.07 11.42
C PRO A 445 -22.86 20.38 11.20
N THR A 446 -23.46 20.93 12.22
CA THR A 446 -24.33 22.09 12.11
C THR A 446 -23.63 23.40 11.77
N ARG A 447 -22.30 23.42 11.57
CA ARG A 447 -21.55 24.67 11.27
C ARG A 447 -20.48 24.57 10.21
N LEU A 448 -20.50 23.55 9.31
CA LEU A 448 -19.70 23.58 8.09
C LEU A 448 -20.38 24.31 6.92
N ALA A 449 -21.45 24.99 7.20
CA ALA A 449 -22.17 25.81 6.22
C ALA A 449 -21.63 27.26 6.19
#